data_8f49b165480f10821ab8b0b74f4b2182
#
_entry.id   8f49b165480f10821ab8b0b74f4b2182
#
_cell.length_a   1.000
_cell.length_b   1.000
_cell.length_c   1.000
_cell.angle_alpha   90.00
_cell.angle_beta   90.00
_cell.angle_gamma   90.00
#
_symmetry.space_group_name_H-M   'P 1'
#
loop_
_entity.id
_entity.type
_entity.pdbx_description
1 polymer ?
#
loop_
_entity_poly.entity_id
_entity_poly.type
_entity_poly.pdbx_seq_one_letter_code
_entity_poly.pdbx_strand_id
1 'polypeptide(L)'
;MRLTREQAIAEHRKMWLWISRQIMKDYSVYRTVKTAYLYKCDYLNKAYPNERIKCKCFCCEYTVQHGINCYKDCPLYWNDKHTAFSCDNLFEHGYYDVITDIIKESYSVEGHAFITLEEAKRAARMAYKIAMLDEKKDLYRRLNNVQV
;
A
#
# COMPACT_ATOMS: atom_id res chain seq x y z
N MET A 1 -0.37 -13.78 -14.37
CA MET A 1 0.96 -13.13 -14.31
C MET A 1 1.75 -13.74 -13.16
N ARG A 2 2.92 -14.28 -13.45
CA ARG A 2 3.82 -14.78 -12.41
C ARG A 2 4.86 -13.72 -12.09
N LEU A 3 4.99 -13.38 -10.83
CA LEU A 3 5.87 -12.32 -10.37
C LEU A 3 7.20 -12.88 -9.88
N THR A 4 8.31 -12.27 -10.26
CA THR A 4 9.56 -12.39 -9.54
C THR A 4 9.53 -11.47 -8.31
N ARG A 5 10.47 -11.66 -7.39
CA ARG A 5 10.59 -10.78 -6.21
C ARG A 5 10.79 -9.31 -6.64
N GLU A 6 11.67 -9.08 -7.59
CA GLU A 6 11.99 -7.74 -8.10
C GLU A 6 10.80 -7.10 -8.81
N GLN A 7 10.05 -7.87 -9.59
CA GLN A 7 8.82 -7.39 -10.24
C GLN A 7 7.75 -7.02 -9.21
N ALA A 8 7.57 -7.84 -8.18
CA ALA A 8 6.61 -7.57 -7.12
C ALA A 8 6.91 -6.26 -6.40
N ILE A 9 8.17 -6.03 -6.06
CA ILE A 9 8.61 -4.78 -5.42
C ILE A 9 8.41 -3.58 -6.35
N ALA A 10 8.81 -3.70 -7.61
CA ALA A 10 8.66 -2.62 -8.58
C ALA A 10 7.19 -2.25 -8.81
N GLU A 11 6.32 -3.23 -8.96
CA GLU A 11 4.89 -3.00 -9.15
C GLU A 11 4.22 -2.44 -7.89
N HIS A 12 4.62 -2.90 -6.71
CA HIS A 12 4.18 -2.34 -5.44
C HIS A 12 4.50 -0.83 -5.38
N ARG A 13 5.72 -0.45 -5.70
CA ARG A 13 6.15 0.95 -5.68
C ARG A 13 5.37 1.80 -6.67
N LYS A 14 5.21 1.32 -7.89
CA LYS A 14 4.42 2.01 -8.91
C LYS A 14 2.98 2.24 -8.46
N MET A 15 2.35 1.21 -7.93
CA MET A 15 0.97 1.30 -7.45
C MET A 15 0.81 2.34 -6.36
N TRP A 16 1.63 2.28 -5.32
CA TRP A 16 1.49 3.19 -4.18
C TRP A 16 1.91 4.63 -4.50
N LEU A 17 2.86 4.84 -5.40
CA LEU A 17 3.18 6.17 -5.92
C LEU A 17 1.99 6.73 -6.72
N TRP A 18 1.37 5.90 -7.54
CA TRP A 18 0.16 6.29 -8.26
C TRP A 18 -0.98 6.65 -7.29
N ILE A 19 -1.21 5.82 -6.26
CA ILE A 19 -2.23 6.08 -5.24
C ILE A 19 -1.97 7.41 -4.53
N SER A 20 -0.73 7.68 -4.14
CA SER A 20 -0.36 8.94 -3.50
C SER A 20 -0.75 10.16 -4.36
N ARG A 21 -0.44 10.12 -5.64
CA ARG A 21 -0.80 11.19 -6.57
C ARG A 21 -2.32 11.27 -6.81
N GLN A 22 -2.97 10.12 -6.90
CA GLN A 22 -4.40 10.05 -7.16
C GLN A 22 -5.23 10.62 -6.01
N ILE A 23 -4.82 10.41 -4.77
CA ILE A 23 -5.47 10.99 -3.59
C ILE A 23 -5.52 12.52 -3.71
N MET A 24 -4.40 13.15 -4.02
CA MET A 24 -4.35 14.62 -4.14
C MET A 24 -5.13 15.12 -5.35
N LYS A 25 -5.10 14.39 -6.44
CA LYS A 25 -5.88 14.72 -7.64
C LYS A 25 -7.39 14.65 -7.35
N ASP A 26 -7.86 13.57 -6.75
CA ASP A 26 -9.27 13.38 -6.40
C ASP A 26 -9.71 14.46 -5.41
N TYR A 27 -8.90 14.74 -4.40
CA TYR A 27 -9.19 15.81 -3.46
C TYR A 27 -9.32 17.16 -4.14
N SER A 28 -8.42 17.50 -5.06
CA SER A 28 -8.44 18.79 -5.74
C SER A 28 -9.70 18.98 -6.59
N VAL A 29 -10.23 17.91 -7.16
CA VAL A 29 -11.42 17.96 -8.03
C VAL A 29 -12.71 17.80 -7.24
N TYR A 30 -12.77 16.82 -6.33
CA TYR A 30 -14.01 16.39 -5.68
C TYR A 30 -14.08 16.70 -4.19
N ARG A 31 -12.99 17.12 -3.56
CA ARG A 31 -12.87 17.24 -2.09
C ARG A 31 -13.15 15.91 -1.36
N THR A 32 -13.03 14.81 -2.09
CA THR A 32 -13.22 13.46 -1.57
C THR A 32 -12.06 12.58 -1.98
N VAL A 33 -11.87 11.49 -1.25
CA VAL A 33 -10.93 10.43 -1.60
C VAL A 33 -11.60 9.08 -1.48
N LYS A 34 -11.06 8.08 -2.18
CA LYS A 34 -11.48 6.69 -2.07
C LYS A 34 -10.72 5.99 -0.95
N THR A 35 -11.19 4.80 -0.56
CA THR A 35 -10.44 3.93 0.34
C THR A 35 -9.20 3.38 -0.36
N ALA A 36 -8.22 2.92 0.42
CA ALA A 36 -7.02 2.29 -0.14
C ALA A 36 -7.36 1.08 -1.01
N TYR A 37 -8.32 0.28 -0.58
CA TYR A 37 -8.77 -0.89 -1.34
C TYR A 37 -9.29 -0.50 -2.73
N LEU A 38 -10.13 0.54 -2.81
CA LEU A 38 -10.67 1.00 -4.08
C LEU A 38 -9.59 1.57 -5.01
N TYR A 39 -8.62 2.29 -4.47
CA TYR A 39 -7.48 2.76 -5.26
C TYR A 39 -6.65 1.59 -5.82
N LYS A 40 -6.43 0.56 -5.03
CA LYS A 40 -5.74 -0.65 -5.50
C LYS A 40 -6.52 -1.31 -6.64
N CYS A 41 -7.83 -1.45 -6.49
CA CYS A 41 -8.69 -2.00 -7.54
C CYS A 41 -8.63 -1.16 -8.82
N ASP A 42 -8.70 0.15 -8.71
CA ASP A 42 -8.61 1.06 -9.85
C ASP A 42 -7.27 0.92 -10.57
N TYR A 43 -6.17 0.87 -9.82
CA TYR A 43 -4.84 0.68 -10.40
C TYR A 43 -4.74 -0.65 -11.15
N LEU A 44 -5.19 -1.74 -10.54
CA LEU A 44 -5.13 -3.07 -11.14
C LEU A 44 -5.99 -3.16 -12.39
N ASN A 45 -7.17 -2.58 -12.38
CA ASN A 45 -8.05 -2.56 -13.55
C ASN A 45 -7.47 -1.75 -14.71
N LYS A 46 -6.72 -0.69 -14.41
CA LYS A 46 -6.08 0.15 -15.41
C LYS A 46 -4.78 -0.47 -15.95
N ALA A 47 -3.92 -0.94 -15.06
CA ALA A 47 -2.59 -1.43 -15.42
C ALA A 47 -2.60 -2.89 -15.93
N TYR A 48 -3.51 -3.71 -15.37
CA TYR A 48 -3.58 -5.14 -15.66
C TYR A 48 -5.02 -5.59 -15.88
N PRO A 49 -5.71 -5.09 -16.92
CA PRO A 49 -7.14 -5.33 -17.11
C PRO A 49 -7.49 -6.81 -17.37
N ASN A 50 -6.54 -7.59 -17.87
CA ASN A 50 -6.75 -9.00 -18.21
C ASN A 50 -6.16 -9.97 -17.18
N GLU A 51 -5.58 -9.44 -16.09
CA GLU A 51 -4.97 -10.26 -15.05
C GLU A 51 -5.87 -10.34 -13.82
N ARG A 52 -5.90 -11.54 -13.24
CA ARG A 52 -6.61 -11.79 -12.00
C ARG A 52 -5.60 -11.85 -10.85
N ILE A 53 -5.44 -10.75 -10.15
CA ILE A 53 -4.58 -10.68 -8.96
C ILE A 53 -5.48 -10.90 -7.74
N LYS A 54 -5.30 -12.04 -7.09
CA LYS A 54 -6.12 -12.46 -5.95
C LYS A 54 -5.94 -11.56 -4.73
N CYS A 55 -4.69 -11.21 -4.45
CA CYS A 55 -4.34 -10.25 -3.40
C CYS A 55 -4.20 -8.88 -4.04
N LYS A 56 -4.81 -7.86 -3.45
CA LYS A 56 -4.66 -6.48 -3.96
C LYS A 56 -3.31 -5.86 -3.53
N CYS A 57 -2.29 -6.71 -3.43
CA CYS A 57 -0.92 -6.34 -3.08
C CYS A 57 0.03 -7.23 -3.87
N PHE A 58 0.94 -6.63 -4.63
CA PHE A 58 1.87 -7.39 -5.48
C PHE A 58 2.82 -8.28 -4.68
N CYS A 59 3.27 -7.82 -3.53
CA CYS A 59 4.14 -8.62 -2.66
C CYS A 59 3.40 -9.81 -2.06
N CYS A 60 2.13 -9.65 -1.69
CA CYS A 60 1.29 -10.77 -1.24
C CYS A 60 1.03 -11.75 -2.39
N GLU A 61 0.76 -11.25 -3.58
CA GLU A 61 0.58 -12.12 -4.76
C GLU A 61 1.85 -12.92 -5.06
N TYR A 62 3.01 -12.29 -4.96
CA TYR A 62 4.29 -12.97 -5.08
C TYR A 62 4.42 -14.11 -4.06
N THR A 63 4.14 -13.85 -2.79
CA THR A 63 4.26 -14.87 -1.75
C THR A 63 3.29 -16.03 -1.96
N VAL A 64 2.06 -15.74 -2.37
CA VAL A 64 1.07 -16.77 -2.71
C VAL A 64 1.52 -17.62 -3.90
N GLN A 65 2.02 -17.00 -4.96
CA GLN A 65 2.50 -17.70 -6.16
C GLN A 65 3.68 -18.63 -5.86
N HIS A 66 4.51 -18.29 -4.90
CA HIS A 66 5.70 -19.04 -4.53
C HIS A 66 5.50 -19.96 -3.31
N GLY A 67 4.26 -20.04 -2.78
CA GLY A 67 3.93 -20.93 -1.66
C GLY A 67 4.63 -20.57 -0.36
N ILE A 68 4.97 -19.30 -0.15
CA ILE A 68 5.67 -18.80 1.03
C ILE A 68 4.74 -17.91 1.88
N ASN A 69 5.14 -17.62 3.11
CA ASN A 69 4.32 -16.92 4.08
C ASN A 69 4.43 -15.40 3.91
N CYS A 70 3.32 -14.72 3.69
CA CYS A 70 3.33 -13.27 3.46
C CYS A 70 3.79 -12.46 4.68
N TYR A 71 3.58 -12.96 5.90
CA TYR A 71 4.04 -12.25 7.11
C TYR A 71 5.55 -12.32 7.30
N LYS A 72 6.15 -13.49 7.06
CA LYS A 72 7.59 -13.70 7.23
C LYS A 72 8.38 -13.36 5.98
N ASP A 73 7.83 -13.68 4.82
CA ASP A 73 8.55 -13.72 3.55
C ASP A 73 8.19 -12.58 2.60
N CYS A 74 7.38 -11.61 3.04
CA CYS A 74 7.13 -10.41 2.27
C CYS A 74 8.46 -9.73 1.95
N PRO A 75 8.73 -9.38 0.68
CA PRO A 75 10.01 -8.77 0.30
C PRO A 75 10.28 -7.40 0.93
N LEU A 76 9.24 -6.74 1.44
CA LEU A 76 9.34 -5.39 2.01
C LEU A 76 9.37 -5.44 3.54
N TYR A 77 10.12 -4.52 4.11
CA TYR A 77 10.19 -4.33 5.56
C TYR A 77 9.13 -3.29 5.99
N TRP A 78 8.06 -3.80 6.58
CA TRP A 78 7.00 -2.98 7.15
C TRP A 78 7.40 -2.58 8.57
N ASN A 79 8.05 -1.44 8.67
CA ASN A 79 8.65 -0.97 9.92
C ASN A 79 7.57 -0.60 10.93
N ASP A 80 7.15 -1.57 11.72
CA ASP A 80 6.28 -1.36 12.86
C ASP A 80 7.03 -1.80 14.13
N LYS A 81 7.06 -0.93 15.13
CA LYS A 81 7.69 -1.19 16.42
C LYS A 81 7.04 -2.34 17.18
N HIS A 82 5.80 -2.67 16.88
CA HIS A 82 5.02 -3.66 17.62
C HIS A 82 4.86 -5.00 16.91
N THR A 83 4.83 -5.00 15.59
CA THR A 83 4.69 -6.21 14.78
C THR A 83 5.49 -6.05 13.48
N ALA A 84 6.77 -6.20 13.58
CA ALA A 84 7.78 -5.83 12.58
C ALA A 84 7.57 -6.38 11.15
N PHE A 85 6.53 -7.17 10.90
CA PHE A 85 6.38 -7.90 9.64
C PHE A 85 4.99 -7.86 9.03
N SER A 86 4.05 -7.08 9.59
CA SER A 86 2.67 -7.05 9.09
C SER A 86 2.38 -5.78 8.30
N CYS A 87 1.96 -5.93 7.06
CA CYS A 87 1.48 -4.82 6.25
C CYS A 87 0.18 -4.20 6.81
N ASP A 88 -0.60 -4.98 7.55
CA ASP A 88 -1.86 -4.53 8.12
C ASP A 88 -1.68 -3.39 9.11
N ASN A 89 -0.61 -3.41 9.90
CA ASN A 89 -0.37 -2.40 10.93
C ASN A 89 -0.07 -1.03 10.35
N LEU A 90 0.67 -0.95 9.26
CA LEU A 90 0.93 0.33 8.63
C LEU A 90 -0.36 0.92 8.05
N PHE A 91 -1.25 0.09 7.56
CA PHE A 91 -2.56 0.52 7.09
C PHE A 91 -3.43 0.98 8.25
N GLU A 92 -3.50 0.22 9.32
CA GLU A 92 -4.35 0.52 10.47
C GLU A 92 -3.95 1.81 11.17
N HIS A 93 -2.65 2.05 11.33
CA HIS A 93 -2.13 3.21 12.06
C HIS A 93 -1.77 4.41 11.17
N GLY A 94 -2.12 4.35 9.89
CA GLY A 94 -1.82 5.42 8.97
C GLY A 94 -2.97 5.69 8.01
N TYR A 95 -2.81 5.23 6.79
CA TYR A 95 -3.75 5.53 5.71
C TYR A 95 -5.16 5.03 6.00
N TYR A 96 -5.29 3.77 6.43
CA TYR A 96 -6.60 3.19 6.71
C TYR A 96 -7.32 3.87 7.86
N ASP A 97 -6.62 4.23 8.92
CA ASP A 97 -7.24 4.90 10.05
C ASP A 97 -7.86 6.23 9.66
N VAL A 98 -7.10 7.04 8.90
CA VAL A 98 -7.60 8.31 8.42
C VAL A 98 -8.88 8.12 7.60
N ILE A 99 -8.84 7.23 6.63
CA ILE A 99 -9.99 6.99 5.75
C ILE A 99 -11.13 6.27 6.48
N THR A 100 -10.81 5.27 7.29
CA THR A 100 -11.82 4.49 7.99
C THR A 100 -12.60 5.32 9.00
N ASP A 101 -11.93 6.16 9.76
CA ASP A 101 -12.58 7.02 10.75
C ASP A 101 -13.52 8.03 10.07
N ILE A 102 -13.09 8.59 8.96
CA ILE A 102 -13.91 9.52 8.17
C ILE A 102 -15.14 8.81 7.57
N ILE A 103 -14.96 7.60 7.03
CA ILE A 103 -16.07 6.83 6.45
C ILE A 103 -17.12 6.47 7.51
N LYS A 104 -16.71 6.18 8.73
CA LYS A 104 -17.63 5.88 9.83
C LYS A 104 -18.49 7.08 10.23
N GLU A 105 -17.95 8.28 10.12
CA GLU A 105 -18.62 9.54 10.52
C GLU A 105 -19.32 10.23 9.38
N SER A 106 -18.88 9.99 8.14
CA SER A 106 -19.36 10.69 6.96
C SER A 106 -20.14 9.76 6.05
N TYR A 107 -21.17 10.29 5.41
CA TYR A 107 -21.90 9.58 4.37
C TYR A 107 -20.98 9.37 3.16
N SER A 108 -20.65 8.10 2.87
CA SER A 108 -19.86 7.72 1.72
C SER A 108 -20.76 7.54 0.50
N VAL A 109 -20.55 8.34 -0.54
CA VAL A 109 -21.25 8.19 -1.82
C VAL A 109 -20.32 7.48 -2.79
N GLU A 110 -20.71 6.29 -3.25
CA GLU A 110 -19.94 5.49 -4.23
C GLU A 110 -18.48 5.20 -3.83
N GLY A 111 -18.25 5.00 -2.53
CA GLY A 111 -16.92 4.73 -2.02
C GLY A 111 -16.00 5.95 -1.88
N HIS A 112 -16.55 7.15 -2.02
CA HIS A 112 -15.84 8.41 -1.80
C HIS A 112 -16.14 8.95 -0.41
N ALA A 113 -15.11 9.38 0.31
CA ALA A 113 -15.25 10.00 1.62
C ALA A 113 -14.80 11.47 1.56
N PHE A 114 -15.63 12.36 2.12
CA PHE A 114 -15.25 13.77 2.28
C PHE A 114 -14.23 13.89 3.39
N ILE A 115 -13.13 14.57 3.10
CA ILE A 115 -12.04 14.77 4.05
C ILE A 115 -11.51 16.20 3.95
N THR A 116 -10.71 16.60 4.93
CA THR A 116 -10.00 17.88 4.90
C THR A 116 -8.76 17.80 4.03
N LEU A 117 -8.22 18.96 3.64
CA LEU A 117 -6.95 19.01 2.92
C LEU A 117 -5.81 18.38 3.72
N GLU A 118 -5.76 18.61 5.03
CA GLU A 118 -4.72 18.04 5.89
C GLU A 118 -4.82 16.51 5.97
N GLU A 119 -6.03 15.97 6.03
CA GLU A 119 -6.26 14.54 6.00
C GLU A 119 -5.87 13.94 4.65
N ALA A 120 -6.19 14.60 3.54
CA ALA A 120 -5.77 14.17 2.21
C ALA A 120 -4.25 14.15 2.07
N LYS A 121 -3.58 15.21 2.53
CA LYS A 121 -2.11 15.28 2.56
C LYS A 121 -1.51 14.16 3.41
N ARG A 122 -2.08 13.88 4.57
CA ARG A 122 -1.64 12.80 5.45
C ARG A 122 -1.77 11.44 4.78
N ALA A 123 -2.91 11.18 4.14
CA ALA A 123 -3.14 9.93 3.40
C ALA A 123 -2.17 9.80 2.22
N ALA A 124 -1.93 10.86 1.47
CA ALA A 124 -0.99 10.86 0.35
C ALA A 124 0.45 10.62 0.82
N ARG A 125 0.87 11.24 1.93
CA ARG A 125 2.19 11.00 2.52
C ARG A 125 2.35 9.56 2.99
N MET A 126 1.30 8.99 3.58
CA MET A 126 1.32 7.59 4.02
C MET A 126 1.43 6.63 2.83
N ALA A 127 0.69 6.88 1.76
CA ALA A 127 0.80 6.09 0.52
C ALA A 127 2.21 6.17 -0.08
N TYR A 128 2.81 7.35 -0.09
CA TYR A 128 4.19 7.54 -0.53
C TYR A 128 5.18 6.74 0.35
N LYS A 129 5.00 6.81 1.65
CA LYS A 129 5.82 6.07 2.62
C LYS A 129 5.75 4.56 2.39
N ILE A 130 4.55 4.04 2.11
CA ILE A 130 4.35 2.63 1.76
C ILE A 130 5.07 2.30 0.45
N ALA A 131 5.02 3.18 -0.54
CA ALA A 131 5.72 2.98 -1.80
C ALA A 131 7.24 2.87 -1.62
N MET A 132 7.79 3.59 -0.64
CA MET A 132 9.23 3.72 -0.42
C MET A 132 9.78 2.82 0.69
N LEU A 133 9.03 1.81 1.11
CA LEU A 133 9.50 0.85 2.11
C LEU A 133 10.76 0.13 1.64
N ASP A 134 11.69 -0.08 2.57
CA ASP A 134 12.94 -0.79 2.32
C ASP A 134 12.69 -2.27 2.00
N GLU A 135 13.55 -2.84 1.19
CA GLU A 135 13.60 -4.28 0.97
C GLU A 135 14.23 -4.97 2.18
N LYS A 136 13.67 -6.10 2.59
CA LYS A 136 14.24 -6.92 3.67
C LYS A 136 15.67 -7.38 3.37
N LYS A 137 15.95 -7.69 2.11
CA LYS A 137 17.27 -8.11 1.64
C LYS A 137 18.35 -7.09 2.01
N ASP A 138 18.07 -5.80 1.79
CA ASP A 138 19.02 -4.74 2.08
C ASP A 138 19.18 -4.53 3.58
N LEU A 139 18.12 -4.66 4.33
CA LEU A 139 18.16 -4.60 5.78
C LEU A 139 19.04 -5.72 6.36
N TYR A 140 18.87 -6.96 5.90
CA TYR A 140 19.69 -8.08 6.34
C TYR A 140 21.17 -7.90 5.99
N ARG A 141 21.47 -7.37 4.80
CA ARG A 141 22.86 -7.06 4.41
C ARG A 141 23.48 -6.03 5.34
N ARG A 142 22.77 -4.97 5.66
CA ARG A 142 23.24 -3.95 6.59
C ARG A 142 23.50 -4.52 7.97
N LEU A 143 22.60 -5.34 8.50
CA LEU A 143 22.74 -5.98 9.79
C LEU A 143 23.93 -6.95 9.81
N ASN A 144 24.10 -7.76 8.78
CA ASN A 144 25.22 -8.70 8.68
C ASN A 144 26.56 -7.98 8.58
N ASN A 145 26.65 -6.88 7.86
CA ASN A 145 27.87 -6.07 7.76
C ASN A 145 28.24 -5.40 9.08
N VAL A 146 27.27 -5.07 9.91
CA VAL A 146 27.51 -4.51 11.25
C VAL A 146 27.99 -5.55 12.25
N GLN A 147 27.64 -6.83 12.04
CA GLN A 147 28.03 -7.94 12.92
C GLN A 147 29.43 -8.51 12.62
N VAL A 148 30.04 -8.09 11.55
CA VAL A 148 31.40 -8.48 11.17
C VAL A 148 32.39 -7.43 11.65
#